data_eecd49859fe2c17b30f7e65215decaa6
#
_entry.id   eecd49859fe2c17b30f7e65215decaa6
#
_cell.length_a   1.000
_cell.length_b   1.000
_cell.length_c   1.000
_cell.angle_alpha   90.00
_cell.angle_beta   90.00
_cell.angle_gamma   90.00
#
_symmetry.space_group_name_H-M   'P 1'
#
loop_
_entity.id
_entity.type
_entity.pdbx_description
1 polymer ?
#
loop_
_entity_poly.entity_id
_entity_poly.type
_entity_poly.pdbx_seq_one_letter_code
_entity_poly.pdbx_strand_id
1 'polypeptide(L)'
;MADIGWKEALLIGLAQSIALIPGSSRSGVTITGGLLLNLSREAAARFSFLLSLPSVFAAAMLQLYKTWGSITASPDNTTTIIVATFTAGFVGYASIAFLLNYLKEHTTTIFIVYRLLAGATILYLVFTGLLQP
;
A
#
# COMPACT_ATOMS: atom_id res chain seq x y z
N MET A 1 -9.98 -10.07 19.08
CA MET A 1 -9.13 -10.21 17.89
C MET A 1 -9.49 -11.55 17.30
N ALA A 2 -9.89 -11.64 16.05
CA ALA A 2 -9.95 -12.94 15.41
C ALA A 2 -8.50 -13.44 15.36
N ASP A 3 -8.24 -14.56 16.02
CA ASP A 3 -6.91 -15.19 15.99
C ASP A 3 -6.65 -15.64 14.57
N ILE A 4 -5.78 -14.91 13.87
CA ILE A 4 -5.34 -15.29 12.54
C ILE A 4 -4.42 -16.50 12.71
N GLY A 5 -4.91 -17.67 12.30
CA GLY A 5 -4.15 -18.89 12.33
C GLY A 5 -3.05 -18.91 11.25
N TRP A 6 -2.14 -19.85 11.36
CA TRP A 6 -1.05 -20.00 10.38
C TRP A 6 -1.57 -20.31 8.97
N LYS A 7 -2.73 -20.98 8.84
CA LYS A 7 -3.37 -21.30 7.55
C LYS A 7 -3.87 -20.06 6.84
N GLU A 8 -4.58 -19.19 7.57
CA GLU A 8 -5.08 -17.91 7.07
C GLU A 8 -3.91 -17.00 6.65
N ALA A 9 -2.86 -16.95 7.48
CA ALA A 9 -1.66 -16.19 7.18
C ALA A 9 -0.97 -16.68 5.90
N LEU A 10 -0.86 -18.01 5.71
CA LEU A 10 -0.29 -18.60 4.52
C LEU A 10 -1.13 -18.31 3.26
N LEU A 11 -2.46 -18.45 3.36
CA LEU A 11 -3.37 -18.18 2.23
C LEU A 11 -3.35 -16.71 1.81
N ILE A 12 -3.32 -15.77 2.76
CA ILE A 12 -3.18 -14.34 2.45
C ILE A 12 -1.80 -14.06 1.84
N GLY A 13 -0.75 -14.72 2.34
CA GLY A 13 0.60 -14.64 1.77
C GLY A 13 0.66 -15.15 0.33
N LEU A 14 -0.02 -16.26 0.02
CA LEU A 14 -0.17 -16.77 -1.35
C LEU A 14 -0.98 -15.79 -2.22
N ALA A 15 -2.06 -15.22 -1.71
CA ALA A 15 -2.81 -14.18 -2.42
C ALA A 15 -1.92 -12.97 -2.74
N GLN A 16 -0.97 -12.61 -1.88
CA GLN A 16 -0.03 -11.52 -2.14
C GLN A 16 0.84 -11.77 -3.39
N SER A 17 1.05 -13.02 -3.83
CA SER A 17 1.79 -13.30 -5.07
C SER A 17 1.10 -12.73 -6.32
N ILE A 18 -0.23 -12.56 -6.28
CA ILE A 18 -1.00 -11.89 -7.35
C ILE A 18 -0.56 -10.41 -7.49
N ALA A 19 -0.06 -9.82 -6.41
CA ALA A 19 0.44 -8.45 -6.42
C ALA A 19 1.75 -8.25 -7.21
N LEU A 20 2.36 -9.33 -7.70
CA LEU A 20 3.47 -9.29 -8.66
C LEU A 20 3.02 -8.88 -10.06
N ILE A 21 1.73 -9.01 -10.36
CA ILE A 21 1.15 -8.56 -11.63
C ILE A 21 1.14 -7.02 -11.63
N PRO A 22 1.76 -6.36 -12.62
CA PRO A 22 1.75 -4.90 -12.72
C PRO A 22 0.32 -4.34 -12.71
N GLY A 23 0.09 -3.30 -11.90
CA GLY A 23 -1.24 -2.67 -11.77
C GLY A 23 -2.13 -3.28 -10.69
N SER A 24 -1.86 -4.50 -10.19
CA SER A 24 -2.59 -5.05 -9.06
C SER A 24 -2.18 -4.34 -7.75
N SER A 25 -3.16 -4.00 -6.95
CA SER A 25 -2.92 -3.39 -5.65
C SER A 25 -2.54 -4.46 -4.62
N ARG A 26 -1.30 -4.45 -4.10
CA ARG A 26 -0.87 -5.38 -3.06
C ARG A 26 -1.81 -5.39 -1.85
N SER A 27 -2.08 -4.23 -1.27
CA SER A 27 -3.02 -4.12 -0.14
C SER A 27 -4.45 -4.53 -0.54
N GLY A 28 -4.89 -4.22 -1.76
CA GLY A 28 -6.19 -4.64 -2.26
C GLY A 28 -6.33 -6.15 -2.31
N VAL A 29 -5.34 -6.86 -2.85
CA VAL A 29 -5.33 -8.33 -2.95
C VAL A 29 -5.29 -8.97 -1.55
N THR A 30 -4.39 -8.51 -0.67
CA THR A 30 -4.24 -9.10 0.68
C THR A 30 -5.42 -8.80 1.58
N ILE A 31 -6.02 -7.60 1.53
CA ILE A 31 -7.26 -7.29 2.25
C ILE A 31 -8.41 -8.14 1.73
N THR A 32 -8.58 -8.26 0.41
CA THR A 32 -9.62 -9.11 -0.19
C THR A 32 -9.43 -10.58 0.22
N GLY A 33 -8.20 -11.10 0.18
CA GLY A 33 -7.89 -12.44 0.68
C GLY A 33 -8.29 -12.64 2.14
N GLY A 34 -8.01 -11.68 3.00
CA GLY A 34 -8.44 -11.70 4.40
C GLY A 34 -9.97 -11.69 4.57
N LEU A 35 -10.67 -10.87 3.78
CA LEU A 35 -12.14 -10.82 3.80
C LEU A 35 -12.79 -12.13 3.33
N LEU A 36 -12.22 -12.79 2.30
CA LEU A 36 -12.66 -14.11 1.83
C LEU A 36 -12.47 -15.20 2.88
N LEU A 37 -11.53 -15.01 3.80
CA LEU A 37 -11.30 -15.89 4.96
C LEU A 37 -12.12 -15.46 6.20
N ASN A 38 -13.15 -14.63 6.01
CA ASN A 38 -14.04 -14.14 7.05
C ASN A 38 -13.37 -13.29 8.14
N LEU A 39 -12.23 -12.68 7.85
CA LEU A 39 -11.64 -11.68 8.75
C LEU A 39 -12.47 -10.40 8.74
N SER A 40 -12.51 -9.70 9.88
CA SER A 40 -13.08 -8.35 9.90
C SER A 40 -12.25 -7.40 9.01
N ARG A 41 -12.88 -6.33 8.50
CA ARG A 41 -12.19 -5.33 7.65
C ARG A 41 -10.96 -4.74 8.32
N GLU A 42 -11.08 -4.43 9.61
CA GLU A 42 -9.96 -3.93 10.41
C GLU A 42 -8.84 -4.98 10.53
N ALA A 43 -9.17 -6.24 10.84
CA ALA A 43 -8.18 -7.31 10.97
C ALA A 43 -7.46 -7.59 9.65
N ALA A 44 -8.21 -7.65 8.53
CA ALA A 44 -7.64 -7.85 7.20
C ALA A 44 -6.71 -6.70 6.79
N ALA A 45 -7.10 -5.45 7.04
CA ALA A 45 -6.26 -4.28 6.76
C ALA A 45 -5.02 -4.27 7.63
N ARG A 46 -5.16 -4.49 8.95
CA ARG A 46 -4.04 -4.55 9.88
C ARG A 46 -3.03 -5.64 9.50
N PHE A 47 -3.52 -6.83 9.18
CA PHE A 47 -2.66 -7.92 8.74
C PHE A 47 -1.96 -7.60 7.41
N SER A 48 -2.67 -7.01 6.45
CA SER A 48 -2.10 -6.57 5.18
C SER A 48 -0.96 -5.57 5.37
N PHE A 49 -1.11 -4.60 6.27
CA PHE A 49 -0.04 -3.66 6.60
C PHE A 49 1.17 -4.35 7.24
N LEU A 50 0.96 -5.23 8.22
CA LEU A 50 2.04 -5.98 8.84
C LEU A 50 2.79 -6.86 7.84
N LEU A 51 2.06 -7.53 6.94
CA LEU A 51 2.64 -8.37 5.90
C LEU A 51 3.45 -7.55 4.87
N SER A 52 3.11 -6.27 4.70
CA SER A 52 3.86 -5.38 3.80
C SER A 52 5.21 -4.93 4.36
N LEU A 53 5.39 -4.89 5.69
CA LEU A 53 6.60 -4.36 6.33
C LEU A 53 7.89 -5.04 5.85
N PRO A 54 8.02 -6.38 5.84
CA PRO A 54 9.25 -7.02 5.40
C PRO A 54 9.60 -6.71 3.94
N SER A 55 8.61 -6.74 3.06
CA SER A 55 8.80 -6.51 1.62
C SER A 55 9.13 -5.06 1.30
N VAL A 56 8.46 -4.10 1.97
CA VAL A 56 8.75 -2.67 1.80
C VAL A 56 10.11 -2.34 2.39
N PHE A 57 10.45 -2.90 3.55
CA PHE A 57 11.77 -2.70 4.16
C PHE A 57 12.90 -3.21 3.25
N ALA A 58 12.77 -4.43 2.71
CA ALA A 58 13.75 -4.99 1.78
C ALA A 58 13.90 -4.13 0.52
N ALA A 59 12.79 -3.67 -0.07
CA ALA A 59 12.81 -2.78 -1.22
C ALA A 59 13.48 -1.44 -0.90
N ALA A 60 13.18 -0.85 0.26
CA ALA A 60 13.79 0.40 0.72
C ALA A 60 15.31 0.26 0.92
N MET A 61 15.77 -0.85 1.53
CA MET A 61 17.18 -1.13 1.71
C MET A 61 17.91 -1.29 0.38
N LEU A 62 17.31 -2.03 -0.56
CA LEU A 62 17.87 -2.20 -1.90
C LEU A 62 17.95 -0.85 -2.65
N GLN A 63 16.92 -0.03 -2.56
CA GLN A 63 16.89 1.27 -3.20
C GLN A 63 17.93 2.21 -2.57
N LEU A 64 18.02 2.23 -1.25
CA LEU A 64 19.02 3.00 -0.52
C LEU A 64 20.45 2.62 -0.97
N TYR A 65 20.72 1.31 -1.04
CA TYR A 65 22.02 0.81 -1.51
C TYR A 65 22.35 1.28 -2.93
N LYS A 66 21.39 1.18 -3.85
CA LYS A 66 21.59 1.58 -5.26
C LYS A 66 21.78 3.09 -5.43
N THR A 67 21.15 3.90 -4.59
CA THR A 67 21.10 5.36 -4.73
C THR A 67 22.09 6.06 -3.77
N TRP A 68 22.81 5.30 -2.96
CA TRP A 68 23.70 5.85 -1.92
C TRP A 68 24.68 6.91 -2.45
N GLY A 69 25.33 6.64 -3.57
CA GLY A 69 26.27 7.58 -4.20
C GLY A 69 25.62 8.90 -4.62
N SER A 70 24.37 8.84 -5.12
CA SER A 70 23.62 10.05 -5.51
C SER A 70 23.14 10.85 -4.30
N ILE A 71 22.77 10.16 -3.21
CA ILE A 71 22.32 10.78 -1.97
C ILE A 71 23.47 11.58 -1.32
N THR A 72 24.65 10.98 -1.28
CA THR A 72 25.83 11.58 -0.63
C THR A 72 26.60 12.54 -1.53
N ALA A 73 26.23 12.67 -2.80
CA ALA A 73 26.92 13.54 -3.76
C ALA A 73 26.79 15.04 -3.42
N SER A 74 25.74 15.44 -2.69
CA SER A 74 25.48 16.83 -2.29
C SER A 74 24.82 16.90 -0.92
N PRO A 75 25.19 17.86 -0.05
CA PRO A 75 24.52 18.10 1.23
C PRO A 75 23.03 18.37 1.07
N ASP A 76 22.62 19.05 0.00
CA ASP A 76 21.21 19.36 -0.28
C ASP A 76 20.40 18.08 -0.54
N ASN A 77 20.96 17.10 -1.27
CA ASN A 77 20.33 15.82 -1.51
C ASN A 77 20.11 15.06 -0.20
N THR A 78 21.11 15.03 0.66
CA THR A 78 21.04 14.36 1.96
C THR A 78 19.97 15.00 2.84
N THR A 79 19.94 16.31 2.95
CA THR A 79 18.92 17.04 3.73
C THR A 79 17.53 16.79 3.21
N THR A 80 17.34 16.86 1.89
CA THR A 80 16.05 16.62 1.24
C THR A 80 15.51 15.22 1.55
N ILE A 81 16.37 14.20 1.48
CA ILE A 81 15.97 12.82 1.75
C ILE A 81 15.63 12.60 3.23
N ILE A 82 16.37 13.20 4.14
CA ILE A 82 16.09 13.12 5.58
C ILE A 82 14.71 13.75 5.86
N VAL A 83 14.46 14.98 5.40
CA VAL A 83 13.18 15.68 5.60
C VAL A 83 12.03 14.90 4.96
N ALA A 84 12.20 14.41 3.72
CA ALA A 84 11.20 13.62 3.03
C ALA A 84 10.88 12.33 3.78
N THR A 85 11.89 11.64 4.33
CA THR A 85 11.69 10.39 5.07
C THR A 85 10.91 10.61 6.36
N PHE A 86 11.26 11.63 7.15
CA PHE A 86 10.52 11.97 8.38
C PHE A 86 9.09 12.39 8.07
N THR A 87 8.89 13.24 7.06
CA THR A 87 7.56 13.69 6.64
C THR A 87 6.72 12.51 6.16
N ALA A 88 7.28 11.62 5.31
CA ALA A 88 6.60 10.41 4.83
C ALA A 88 6.24 9.48 5.99
N GLY A 89 7.14 9.31 6.96
CA GLY A 89 6.88 8.49 8.15
C GLY A 89 5.73 9.03 9.00
N PHE A 90 5.73 10.33 9.28
CA PHE A 90 4.67 10.98 10.04
C PHE A 90 3.31 10.92 9.32
N VAL A 91 3.26 11.33 8.06
CA VAL A 91 2.02 11.31 7.25
C VAL A 91 1.53 9.88 7.04
N GLY A 92 2.44 8.94 6.78
CA GLY A 92 2.11 7.52 6.64
C GLY A 92 1.51 6.93 7.90
N TYR A 93 2.09 7.19 9.07
CA TYR A 93 1.55 6.75 10.35
C TYR A 93 0.15 7.33 10.60
N ALA A 94 -0.02 8.64 10.42
CA ALA A 94 -1.32 9.30 10.60
C ALA A 94 -2.38 8.74 9.65
N SER A 95 -2.02 8.52 8.38
CA SER A 95 -2.92 7.96 7.36
C SER A 95 -3.34 6.52 7.69
N ILE A 96 -2.42 5.67 8.14
CA ILE A 96 -2.72 4.29 8.52
C ILE A 96 -3.61 4.28 9.78
N ALA A 97 -3.28 5.09 10.79
CA ALA A 97 -4.09 5.19 12.01
C ALA A 97 -5.52 5.67 11.70
N PHE A 98 -5.65 6.68 10.85
CA PHE A 98 -6.95 7.15 10.37
C PHE A 98 -7.73 6.04 9.64
N LEU A 99 -7.09 5.35 8.68
CA LEU A 99 -7.73 4.31 7.90
C LEU A 99 -8.20 3.14 8.77
N LEU A 100 -7.35 2.66 9.67
CA LEU A 100 -7.71 1.56 10.56
C LEU A 100 -8.87 1.94 11.49
N ASN A 101 -8.89 3.18 11.98
CA ASN A 101 -10.01 3.65 12.80
C ASN A 101 -11.30 3.81 11.97
N TYR A 102 -11.19 4.32 10.76
CA TYR A 102 -12.31 4.43 9.83
C TYR A 102 -12.95 3.07 9.50
N LEU A 103 -12.13 2.03 9.26
CA LEU A 103 -12.60 0.69 8.91
C LEU A 103 -13.29 -0.07 10.05
N LYS A 104 -13.23 0.42 11.29
CA LYS A 104 -13.98 -0.17 12.41
C LYS A 104 -15.49 0.00 12.25
N GLU A 105 -15.92 1.15 11.73
CA GLU A 105 -17.33 1.56 11.67
C GLU A 105 -17.86 1.67 10.23
N HIS A 106 -16.97 1.81 9.24
CA HIS A 106 -17.34 2.10 7.86
C HIS A 106 -16.90 1.00 6.89
N THR A 107 -17.54 1.00 5.72
CA THR A 107 -17.21 0.08 4.64
C THR A 107 -16.12 0.66 3.73
N THR A 108 -15.46 -0.20 2.97
CA THR A 108 -14.49 0.19 1.93
C THR A 108 -15.15 0.78 0.67
N THR A 109 -16.48 0.85 0.63
CA THR A 109 -17.25 1.24 -0.58
C THR A 109 -16.86 2.60 -1.13
N ILE A 110 -16.60 3.59 -0.26
CA ILE A 110 -16.20 4.93 -0.68
C ILE A 110 -14.87 4.91 -1.45
N PHE A 111 -13.92 4.09 -1.01
CA PHE A 111 -12.63 3.94 -1.69
C PHE A 111 -12.78 3.21 -3.04
N ILE A 112 -13.69 2.23 -3.14
CA ILE A 112 -13.99 1.53 -4.39
C ILE A 112 -14.60 2.49 -5.40
N VAL A 113 -15.64 3.24 -5.01
CA VAL A 113 -16.30 4.23 -5.87
C VAL A 113 -15.31 5.29 -6.35
N TYR A 114 -14.51 5.85 -5.44
CA TYR A 114 -13.48 6.81 -5.82
C TYR A 114 -12.49 6.24 -6.86
N ARG A 115 -12.01 5.02 -6.67
CA ARG A 115 -11.06 4.38 -7.61
C ARG A 115 -11.69 4.10 -8.98
N LEU A 116 -12.95 3.69 -9.01
CA LEU A 116 -13.67 3.46 -10.26
C LEU A 116 -13.87 4.77 -11.03
N LEU A 117 -14.29 5.83 -10.34
CA LEU A 117 -14.47 7.15 -10.96
C LEU A 117 -13.13 7.71 -11.45
N ALA A 118 -12.08 7.66 -10.64
CA ALA A 118 -10.75 8.11 -11.03
C ALA A 118 -10.20 7.31 -12.22
N GLY A 119 -10.34 5.97 -12.20
CA GLY A 119 -9.93 5.11 -13.30
C GLY A 119 -10.70 5.39 -14.59
N ALA A 120 -12.02 5.55 -14.51
CA ALA A 120 -12.84 5.90 -15.67
C ALA A 120 -12.46 7.27 -16.24
N THR A 121 -12.18 8.25 -15.38
CA THR A 121 -11.74 9.60 -15.80
C THR A 121 -10.39 9.53 -16.54
N ILE A 122 -9.42 8.80 -15.99
CA ILE A 122 -8.10 8.64 -16.62
C ILE A 122 -8.26 7.95 -17.98
N LEU A 123 -9.02 6.87 -18.06
CA LEU A 123 -9.27 6.18 -19.33
C LEU A 123 -9.93 7.10 -20.34
N TYR A 124 -10.92 7.88 -19.95
CA TYR A 124 -11.55 8.87 -20.80
C TYR A 124 -10.55 9.89 -21.35
N LEU A 125 -9.67 10.43 -20.49
CA LEU A 125 -8.65 11.41 -20.89
C LEU A 125 -7.59 10.80 -21.83
N VAL A 126 -7.22 9.55 -21.65
CA VAL A 126 -6.32 8.83 -22.57
C VAL A 126 -7.01 8.59 -23.91
N PHE A 127 -8.26 8.11 -23.92
CA PHE A 127 -8.98 7.88 -25.18
C PHE A 127 -9.26 9.15 -25.99
N THR A 128 -9.44 10.28 -25.30
CA THR A 128 -9.61 11.59 -25.97
C THR A 128 -8.29 12.22 -26.42
N GLY A 129 -7.15 11.60 -26.12
CA GLY A 129 -5.82 12.11 -26.48
C GLY A 129 -5.36 13.32 -25.65
N LEU A 130 -6.10 13.69 -24.59
CA LEU A 130 -5.72 14.77 -23.68
C LEU A 130 -4.55 14.37 -22.76
N LEU A 131 -4.40 13.08 -22.48
CA LEU A 131 -3.25 12.49 -21.80
C LEU A 131 -2.60 11.50 -22.75
N GLN A 132 -1.30 11.70 -23.01
CA GLN A 132 -0.48 10.70 -23.70
C GLN A 132 0.08 9.73 -22.65
N PRO A 133 0.03 8.41 -22.89
CA PRO A 133 0.56 7.40 -21.98
C PRO A 133 2.09 7.46 -21.87
#